data_6d2e8fa4724ece71895667a050ed8a7f
#
_entry.id   6d2e8fa4724ece71895667a050ed8a7f
#
_cell.length_a   1.000
_cell.length_b   1.000
_cell.length_c   1.000
_cell.angle_alpha   90.00
_cell.angle_beta   90.00
_cell.angle_gamma   90.00
#
_symmetry.space_group_name_H-M   'P 1'
#
loop_
_entity.id
_entity.type
_entity.pdbx_description
1 polymer ?
#
loop_
_entity_poly.entity_id
_entity_poly.type
_entity_poly.pdbx_seq_one_letter_code
_entity_poly.pdbx_strand_id
1 'polypeptide(L)'
;MKQKNGGIKRLLEFTGEKRSLLNISRILSGVSAIFILGPFLCVYFAARELVNVFTGSALDTQSLVRWGMIALVLELIGLALYFCALLCSHVTAFHTEKNLKMAALKHLAKMPMGYFDTNPSGKLRKIIDENSFQTETFIAHQLPDLVGAQVTMVVSLILMLLFDWRIGVPLLLLFGIGFFLQKSLMGKEGMKLMQTYQDSLETMNHEAVEYIRGISVLKVFGQTVQSITKFNEAIKSYRKFALAYTMSCKKGMVAFNSVINSSFLVLVPTALIIGLVSSDLVGFTQSFLFYVIFSPACAVMLNKILYMTSYKMQAEESMRRIDMILNAEPQEETAQPKRPASYDISFEGVTFTYEGAEQPAVSHLSFCAKAGTTTALVGHS
;
A
#
# COMPACT_ATOMS: atom_id res chain seq x y z
N MET A 1 -17.60 -0.88 17.83
CA MET A 1 -18.05 -1.90 16.85
C MET A 1 -16.88 -2.78 16.40
N LYS A 2 -16.98 -4.10 16.44
CA LYS A 2 -15.93 -5.04 16.02
C LYS A 2 -15.72 -4.92 14.50
N GLN A 3 -14.54 -4.51 14.08
CA GLN A 3 -14.08 -4.60 12.68
C GLN A 3 -14.09 -6.08 12.26
N LYS A 4 -15.19 -6.55 11.67
CA LYS A 4 -15.47 -7.98 11.41
C LYS A 4 -14.76 -8.56 10.17
N ASN A 5 -14.17 -7.73 9.30
CA ASN A 5 -13.43 -8.20 8.11
C ASN A 5 -12.20 -7.30 7.93
N GLY A 6 -11.02 -7.90 7.68
CA GLY A 6 -9.80 -7.12 7.35
C GLY A 6 -10.06 -6.22 6.13
N GLY A 7 -9.53 -4.99 6.15
CA GLY A 7 -9.80 -3.96 5.14
C GLY A 7 -9.60 -4.44 3.69
N ILE A 8 -8.58 -5.28 3.45
CA ILE A 8 -8.35 -5.89 2.12
C ILE A 8 -9.51 -6.80 1.69
N LYS A 9 -10.08 -7.59 2.62
CA LYS A 9 -11.22 -8.46 2.26
C LYS A 9 -12.43 -7.62 1.84
N ARG A 10 -12.68 -6.53 2.57
CA ARG A 10 -13.72 -5.56 2.24
C ARG A 10 -13.48 -4.88 0.89
N LEU A 11 -12.23 -4.48 0.62
CA LEU A 11 -11.83 -3.91 -0.67
C LEU A 11 -12.13 -4.88 -1.84
N LEU A 12 -11.81 -6.17 -1.66
CA LEU A 12 -12.04 -7.19 -2.67
C LEU A 12 -13.52 -7.47 -2.95
N GLU A 13 -14.45 -7.09 -2.09
CA GLU A 13 -15.89 -7.15 -2.37
C GLU A 13 -16.27 -6.18 -3.49
N PHE A 14 -15.61 -5.02 -3.60
CA PHE A 14 -15.87 -4.02 -4.63
C PHE A 14 -15.30 -4.39 -6.01
N THR A 15 -14.49 -5.45 -6.12
CA THR A 15 -14.05 -5.96 -7.43
C THR A 15 -15.20 -6.50 -8.27
N GLY A 16 -16.30 -6.95 -7.61
CA GLY A 16 -17.52 -7.41 -8.27
C GLY A 16 -17.24 -8.49 -9.33
N GLU A 17 -17.78 -8.28 -10.53
CA GLU A 17 -17.67 -9.19 -11.69
C GLU A 17 -16.22 -9.38 -12.18
N LYS A 18 -15.31 -8.43 -11.89
CA LYS A 18 -13.92 -8.48 -12.33
C LYS A 18 -13.00 -9.30 -11.42
N ARG A 19 -13.54 -9.95 -10.39
CA ARG A 19 -12.77 -10.77 -9.45
C ARG A 19 -12.02 -11.93 -10.15
N SER A 20 -12.59 -12.48 -11.21
CA SER A 20 -11.95 -13.52 -12.03
C SER A 20 -10.68 -13.02 -12.72
N LEU A 21 -10.71 -11.80 -13.27
CA LEU A 21 -9.53 -11.16 -13.88
C LEU A 21 -8.41 -10.92 -12.86
N LEU A 22 -8.76 -10.55 -11.62
CA LEU A 22 -7.79 -10.42 -10.56
C LEU A 22 -7.08 -11.75 -10.22
N ASN A 23 -7.84 -12.85 -10.21
CA ASN A 23 -7.26 -14.17 -9.99
C ASN A 23 -6.35 -14.59 -11.14
N ILE A 24 -6.75 -14.30 -12.39
CA ILE A 24 -5.91 -14.53 -13.58
C ILE A 24 -4.63 -13.70 -13.48
N SER A 25 -4.70 -12.43 -13.12
CA SER A 25 -3.54 -11.56 -12.88
C SER A 25 -2.56 -12.18 -11.88
N ARG A 26 -3.06 -12.68 -10.76
CA ARG A 26 -2.24 -13.33 -9.72
C ARG A 26 -1.53 -14.58 -10.24
N ILE A 27 -2.25 -15.44 -10.97
CA ILE A 27 -1.68 -16.65 -11.56
C ILE A 27 -0.60 -16.28 -12.58
N LEU A 28 -0.90 -15.35 -13.50
CA LEU A 28 0.04 -14.90 -14.51
C LEU A 28 1.30 -14.29 -13.88
N SER A 29 1.15 -13.47 -12.84
CA SER A 29 2.27 -12.89 -12.11
C SER A 29 3.13 -13.97 -11.42
N GLY A 30 2.51 -14.98 -10.83
CA GLY A 30 3.22 -16.12 -10.24
C GLY A 30 3.99 -16.94 -11.28
N VAL A 31 3.37 -17.23 -12.43
CA VAL A 31 4.03 -17.95 -13.54
C VAL A 31 5.15 -17.09 -14.13
N SER A 32 4.92 -15.82 -14.39
CA SER A 32 5.94 -14.86 -14.84
C SER A 32 7.19 -14.88 -13.95
N ALA A 33 6.98 -14.88 -12.63
CA ALA A 33 8.08 -14.91 -11.66
C ALA A 33 9.01 -16.12 -11.81
N ILE A 34 8.47 -17.28 -12.20
CA ILE A 34 9.26 -18.48 -12.47
C ILE A 34 10.12 -18.30 -13.74
N PHE A 35 9.54 -17.73 -14.80
CA PHE A 35 10.24 -17.47 -16.05
C PHE A 35 11.36 -16.44 -15.87
N ILE A 36 11.12 -15.36 -15.13
CA ILE A 36 12.12 -14.30 -14.82
C ILE A 36 13.30 -14.84 -13.97
N LEU A 37 13.10 -15.94 -13.22
CA LEU A 37 14.20 -16.63 -12.54
C LEU A 37 15.03 -17.50 -13.47
N GLY A 38 14.48 -17.92 -14.62
CA GLY A 38 15.15 -18.78 -15.58
C GLY A 38 16.49 -18.28 -16.08
N PRO A 39 16.65 -17.00 -16.48
CA PRO A 39 17.92 -16.42 -16.87
C PRO A 39 19.07 -16.62 -15.90
N PHE A 40 18.80 -16.56 -14.56
CA PHE A 40 19.85 -16.82 -13.57
C PHE A 40 20.39 -18.25 -13.66
N LEU A 41 19.53 -19.23 -13.94
CA LEU A 41 19.94 -20.62 -14.18
C LEU A 41 20.73 -20.74 -15.49
N CYS A 42 20.32 -20.07 -16.55
CA CYS A 42 21.03 -20.06 -17.81
C CYS A 42 22.45 -19.44 -17.68
N VAL A 43 22.56 -18.32 -16.94
CA VAL A 43 23.85 -17.69 -16.61
C VAL A 43 24.73 -18.66 -15.82
N TYR A 44 24.16 -19.38 -14.86
CA TYR A 44 24.88 -20.42 -14.13
C TYR A 44 25.39 -21.52 -15.05
N PHE A 45 24.56 -22.07 -15.95
CA PHE A 45 24.99 -23.11 -16.90
C PHE A 45 26.06 -22.59 -17.87
N ALA A 46 25.95 -21.35 -18.37
CA ALA A 46 26.97 -20.73 -19.19
C ALA A 46 28.29 -20.55 -18.42
N ALA A 47 28.23 -20.11 -17.18
CA ALA A 47 29.41 -19.97 -16.34
C ALA A 47 30.06 -21.31 -15.97
N ARG A 48 29.26 -22.37 -15.80
CA ARG A 48 29.75 -23.74 -15.63
C ARG A 48 30.58 -24.22 -16.83
N GLU A 49 30.16 -23.90 -18.05
CA GLU A 49 30.96 -24.24 -19.26
C GLU A 49 32.33 -23.52 -19.23
N LEU A 50 32.38 -22.27 -18.77
CA LEU A 50 33.64 -21.55 -18.60
C LEU A 50 34.54 -22.19 -17.53
N VAL A 51 33.98 -22.65 -16.43
CA VAL A 51 34.75 -23.37 -15.39
C VAL A 51 35.34 -24.67 -15.93
N ASN A 52 34.61 -25.41 -16.78
CA ASN A 52 35.09 -26.64 -17.40
C ASN A 52 36.30 -26.40 -18.30
N VAL A 53 36.45 -25.22 -18.93
CA VAL A 53 37.63 -24.88 -19.73
C VAL A 53 38.88 -24.81 -18.84
N PHE A 54 38.81 -24.28 -17.64
CA PHE A 54 39.93 -24.24 -16.69
C PHE A 54 40.38 -25.64 -16.24
N THR A 55 39.53 -26.65 -16.41
CA THR A 55 39.83 -28.06 -16.10
C THR A 55 40.30 -28.87 -17.29
N GLY A 56 40.58 -28.20 -18.43
CA GLY A 56 41.16 -28.80 -19.63
C GLY A 56 40.14 -29.20 -20.71
N SER A 57 38.87 -28.86 -20.56
CA SER A 57 37.85 -29.08 -21.60
C SER A 57 37.96 -27.98 -22.68
N ALA A 58 37.67 -28.32 -23.94
CA ALA A 58 37.54 -27.29 -24.99
C ALA A 58 36.32 -26.39 -24.74
N LEU A 59 36.43 -25.10 -25.04
CA LEU A 59 35.32 -24.16 -24.94
C LEU A 59 34.22 -24.49 -25.97
N ASP A 60 33.03 -24.87 -25.47
CA ASP A 60 31.85 -25.04 -26.32
C ASP A 60 31.12 -23.71 -26.50
N THR A 61 31.53 -22.94 -27.51
CA THR A 61 30.89 -21.67 -27.87
C THR A 61 29.42 -21.85 -28.25
N GLN A 62 29.05 -22.99 -28.83
CA GLN A 62 27.67 -23.28 -29.23
C GLN A 62 26.78 -23.45 -28.03
N SER A 63 27.25 -24.13 -26.98
CA SER A 63 26.55 -24.22 -25.70
C SER A 63 26.35 -22.87 -25.03
N LEU A 64 27.37 -21.99 -25.05
CA LEU A 64 27.26 -20.62 -24.50
C LEU A 64 26.17 -19.82 -25.21
N VAL A 65 26.21 -19.82 -26.56
CA VAL A 65 25.17 -19.13 -27.35
C VAL A 65 23.78 -19.69 -27.09
N ARG A 66 23.66 -21.03 -26.98
CA ARG A 66 22.39 -21.69 -26.67
C ARG A 66 21.83 -21.24 -25.32
N TRP A 67 22.65 -21.20 -24.24
CA TRP A 67 22.20 -20.74 -22.93
C TRP A 67 21.83 -19.26 -22.94
N GLY A 68 22.57 -18.42 -23.67
CA GLY A 68 22.24 -17.02 -23.87
C GLY A 68 20.90 -16.83 -24.59
N MET A 69 20.62 -17.60 -25.63
CA MET A 69 19.34 -17.56 -26.36
C MET A 69 18.18 -18.05 -25.51
N ILE A 70 18.37 -19.14 -24.74
CA ILE A 70 17.34 -19.65 -23.81
C ILE A 70 17.03 -18.57 -22.73
N ALA A 71 18.06 -17.94 -22.17
CA ALA A 71 17.88 -16.87 -21.19
C ALA A 71 17.02 -15.72 -21.75
N LEU A 72 17.35 -15.28 -22.98
CA LEU A 72 16.60 -14.21 -23.67
C LEU A 72 15.12 -14.61 -23.88
N VAL A 73 14.87 -15.82 -24.36
CA VAL A 73 13.50 -16.33 -24.59
C VAL A 73 12.72 -16.43 -23.30
N LEU A 74 13.31 -16.95 -22.22
CA LEU A 74 12.66 -17.05 -20.91
C LEU A 74 12.31 -15.66 -20.34
N GLU A 75 13.23 -14.70 -20.46
CA GLU A 75 12.97 -13.33 -20.02
C GLU A 75 11.83 -12.68 -20.79
N LEU A 76 11.85 -12.79 -22.13
CA LEU A 76 10.77 -12.24 -22.97
C LEU A 76 9.41 -12.85 -22.67
N ILE A 77 9.35 -14.18 -22.46
CA ILE A 77 8.10 -14.86 -22.03
C ILE A 77 7.68 -14.34 -20.63
N GLY A 78 8.62 -14.26 -19.69
CA GLY A 78 8.36 -13.75 -18.36
C GLY A 78 7.79 -12.33 -18.37
N LEU A 79 8.40 -11.42 -19.13
CA LEU A 79 7.93 -10.04 -19.30
C LEU A 79 6.54 -9.97 -19.96
N ALA A 80 6.30 -10.76 -21.01
CA ALA A 80 5.00 -10.81 -21.67
C ALA A 80 3.89 -11.29 -20.71
N LEU A 81 4.15 -12.34 -19.93
CA LEU A 81 3.20 -12.84 -18.92
C LEU A 81 2.95 -11.81 -17.82
N TYR A 82 3.99 -11.12 -17.35
CA TYR A 82 3.85 -10.05 -16.36
C TYR A 82 3.04 -8.87 -16.91
N PHE A 83 3.29 -8.48 -18.15
CA PHE A 83 2.51 -7.45 -18.81
C PHE A 83 1.01 -7.83 -18.91
N CYS A 84 0.70 -9.06 -19.31
CA CYS A 84 -0.67 -9.58 -19.30
C CYS A 84 -1.28 -9.59 -17.89
N ALA A 85 -0.49 -9.94 -16.87
CA ALA A 85 -0.93 -9.88 -15.47
C ALA A 85 -1.31 -8.44 -15.06
N LEU A 86 -0.48 -7.45 -15.42
CA LEU A 86 -0.75 -6.04 -15.15
C LEU A 86 -1.99 -5.53 -15.91
N LEU A 87 -2.19 -5.91 -17.17
CA LEU A 87 -3.41 -5.54 -17.90
C LEU A 87 -4.67 -6.01 -17.17
N CYS A 88 -4.68 -7.28 -16.72
CA CYS A 88 -5.80 -7.84 -15.96
C CYS A 88 -6.01 -7.13 -14.62
N SER A 89 -4.93 -6.80 -13.90
CA SER A 89 -5.02 -6.09 -12.62
C SER A 89 -5.51 -4.66 -12.78
N HIS A 90 -5.01 -3.90 -13.76
CA HIS A 90 -5.45 -2.53 -14.03
C HIS A 90 -6.94 -2.45 -14.39
N VAL A 91 -7.44 -3.34 -15.28
CA VAL A 91 -8.87 -3.39 -15.59
C VAL A 91 -9.70 -3.63 -14.33
N THR A 92 -9.25 -4.52 -13.45
CA THR A 92 -9.94 -4.78 -12.17
C THR A 92 -9.82 -3.59 -11.21
N ALA A 93 -8.67 -2.95 -11.15
CA ALA A 93 -8.39 -1.84 -10.27
C ALA A 93 -9.27 -0.62 -10.59
N PHE A 94 -9.33 -0.21 -11.86
CA PHE A 94 -10.21 0.88 -12.31
C PHE A 94 -11.69 0.57 -12.07
N HIS A 95 -12.10 -0.69 -12.29
CA HIS A 95 -13.46 -1.11 -11.98
C HIS A 95 -13.76 -1.02 -10.48
N THR A 96 -12.82 -1.41 -9.64
CA THR A 96 -12.96 -1.35 -8.19
C THR A 96 -13.00 0.10 -7.69
N GLU A 97 -12.13 0.96 -8.20
CA GLU A 97 -12.11 2.39 -7.90
C GLU A 97 -13.46 3.05 -8.26
N LYS A 98 -13.97 2.78 -9.47
CA LYS A 98 -15.29 3.25 -9.91
C LYS A 98 -16.38 2.79 -8.94
N ASN A 99 -16.38 1.51 -8.55
CA ASN A 99 -17.40 0.96 -7.66
C ASN A 99 -17.34 1.59 -6.28
N LEU A 100 -16.14 1.81 -5.73
CA LEU A 100 -15.93 2.50 -4.45
C LEU A 100 -16.46 3.93 -4.49
N LYS A 101 -16.05 4.71 -5.49
CA LYS A 101 -16.52 6.09 -5.68
C LYS A 101 -18.03 6.14 -5.84
N MET A 102 -18.60 5.26 -6.65
CA MET A 102 -20.04 5.20 -6.87
C MET A 102 -20.80 4.82 -5.59
N ALA A 103 -20.30 3.85 -4.82
CA ALA A 103 -20.91 3.45 -3.55
C ALA A 103 -20.89 4.62 -2.54
N ALA A 104 -19.74 5.30 -2.40
CA ALA A 104 -19.61 6.44 -1.52
C ALA A 104 -20.55 7.60 -1.91
N LEU A 105 -20.60 7.96 -3.21
CA LEU A 105 -21.46 9.03 -3.70
C LEU A 105 -22.96 8.69 -3.55
N LYS A 106 -23.36 7.46 -3.85
CA LYS A 106 -24.75 7.00 -3.64
C LYS A 106 -25.13 7.03 -2.16
N HIS A 107 -24.19 6.72 -1.27
CA HIS A 107 -24.44 6.77 0.16
C HIS A 107 -24.54 8.22 0.65
N LEU A 108 -23.64 9.11 0.20
CA LEU A 108 -23.71 10.54 0.53
C LEU A 108 -25.02 11.19 0.06
N ALA A 109 -25.58 10.78 -1.07
CA ALA A 109 -26.88 11.29 -1.55
C ALA A 109 -28.05 10.95 -0.60
N LYS A 110 -27.86 10.02 0.34
CA LYS A 110 -28.84 9.64 1.35
C LYS A 110 -28.59 10.26 2.73
N MET A 111 -27.53 11.07 2.87
CA MET A 111 -27.19 11.67 4.15
C MET A 111 -28.09 12.85 4.48
N PRO A 112 -28.39 13.08 5.77
CA PRO A 112 -29.07 14.28 6.21
C PRO A 112 -28.21 15.54 5.98
N MET A 113 -28.84 16.69 5.80
CA MET A 113 -28.12 17.96 5.55
C MET A 113 -27.09 18.29 6.65
N GLY A 114 -27.42 18.04 7.92
CA GLY A 114 -26.52 18.27 9.05
C GLY A 114 -25.20 17.49 8.98
N TYR A 115 -25.16 16.36 8.26
CA TYR A 115 -23.91 15.63 8.02
C TYR A 115 -22.87 16.46 7.25
N PHE A 116 -23.33 17.33 6.35
CA PHE A 116 -22.47 18.19 5.54
C PHE A 116 -21.96 19.44 6.28
N ASP A 117 -22.61 19.82 7.37
CA ASP A 117 -22.15 20.90 8.26
C ASP A 117 -20.84 20.52 8.96
N THR A 118 -20.74 19.26 9.41
CA THR A 118 -19.54 18.70 10.05
C THR A 118 -18.52 18.10 9.08
N ASN A 119 -18.96 17.77 7.86
CA ASN A 119 -18.16 17.16 6.79
C ASN A 119 -18.23 17.97 5.49
N PRO A 120 -17.46 19.06 5.37
CA PRO A 120 -17.46 19.92 4.19
C PRO A 120 -17.17 19.11 2.90
N SER A 121 -17.77 19.51 1.78
CA SER A 121 -17.68 18.81 0.49
C SER A 121 -16.23 18.60 0.02
N GLY A 122 -15.35 19.56 0.28
CA GLY A 122 -13.91 19.44 -0.03
C GLY A 122 -13.21 18.33 0.74
N LYS A 123 -13.54 18.14 2.04
CA LYS A 123 -13.03 17.03 2.86
C LYS A 123 -13.53 15.68 2.35
N LEU A 124 -14.83 15.57 2.07
CA LEU A 124 -15.43 14.33 1.56
C LEU A 124 -14.87 13.94 0.20
N ARG A 125 -14.76 14.92 -0.73
CA ARG A 125 -14.12 14.71 -2.02
C ARG A 125 -12.70 14.18 -1.88
N LYS A 126 -11.89 14.83 -1.04
CA LYS A 126 -10.50 14.40 -0.78
C LYS A 126 -10.46 12.95 -0.26
N ILE A 127 -11.30 12.61 0.73
CA ILE A 127 -11.35 11.25 1.27
C ILE A 127 -11.71 10.25 0.17
N ILE A 128 -12.71 10.53 -0.64
CA ILE A 128 -13.16 9.60 -1.69
C ILE A 128 -12.11 9.47 -2.79
N ASP A 129 -11.60 10.58 -3.33
CA ASP A 129 -10.68 10.55 -4.47
C ASP A 129 -9.31 9.95 -4.08
N GLU A 130 -8.68 10.46 -3.02
CA GLU A 130 -7.34 9.99 -2.62
C GLU A 130 -7.36 8.53 -2.16
N ASN A 131 -8.33 8.13 -1.34
CA ASN A 131 -8.34 6.76 -0.83
C ASN A 131 -8.79 5.75 -1.88
N SER A 132 -9.69 6.11 -2.80
CA SER A 132 -10.02 5.23 -3.93
C SER A 132 -8.83 5.02 -4.86
N PHE A 133 -8.05 6.07 -5.14
CA PHE A 133 -6.82 5.98 -5.91
C PHE A 133 -5.77 5.11 -5.22
N GLN A 134 -5.58 5.23 -3.90
CA GLN A 134 -4.66 4.37 -3.15
C GLN A 134 -5.07 2.88 -3.22
N THR A 135 -6.38 2.59 -3.15
CA THR A 135 -6.87 1.21 -3.29
C THR A 135 -6.73 0.69 -4.72
N GLU A 136 -6.88 1.56 -5.72
CA GLU A 136 -6.61 1.24 -7.14
C GLU A 136 -5.15 0.84 -7.31
N THR A 137 -4.22 1.69 -6.90
CA THR A 137 -2.77 1.44 -6.98
C THR A 137 -2.37 0.13 -6.30
N PHE A 138 -2.99 -0.21 -5.17
CA PHE A 138 -2.75 -1.47 -4.48
C PHE A 138 -3.19 -2.68 -5.32
N ILE A 139 -4.38 -2.64 -5.92
CA ILE A 139 -4.90 -3.74 -6.75
C ILE A 139 -4.12 -3.84 -8.07
N ALA A 140 -3.81 -2.69 -8.70
CA ALA A 140 -3.16 -2.63 -10.01
C ALA A 140 -1.72 -3.18 -9.97
N HIS A 141 -0.93 -2.79 -8.99
CA HIS A 141 0.50 -3.05 -8.95
C HIS A 141 0.91 -3.95 -7.78
N GLN A 142 0.49 -3.60 -6.56
CA GLN A 142 1.03 -4.24 -5.36
C GLN A 142 0.56 -5.69 -5.20
N LEU A 143 -0.66 -5.98 -5.58
CA LEU A 143 -1.24 -7.30 -5.38
C LEU A 143 -0.64 -8.37 -6.33
N PRO A 144 -0.48 -8.12 -7.66
CA PRO A 144 0.26 -9.02 -8.54
C PRO A 144 1.73 -9.19 -8.10
N ASP A 145 2.39 -8.09 -7.75
CA ASP A 145 3.77 -8.06 -7.29
C ASP A 145 3.99 -8.89 -6.02
N LEU A 146 3.04 -8.86 -5.09
CA LEU A 146 3.08 -9.67 -3.88
C LEU A 146 3.09 -11.17 -4.21
N VAL A 147 2.21 -11.60 -5.12
CA VAL A 147 2.16 -13.01 -5.55
C VAL A 147 3.44 -13.40 -6.26
N GLY A 148 3.93 -12.58 -7.19
CA GLY A 148 5.21 -12.80 -7.86
C GLY A 148 6.36 -12.95 -6.87
N ALA A 149 6.49 -12.03 -5.90
CA ALA A 149 7.53 -12.09 -4.88
C ALA A 149 7.43 -13.34 -3.99
N GLN A 150 6.22 -13.77 -3.62
CA GLN A 150 6.02 -15.01 -2.85
C GLN A 150 6.43 -16.25 -3.64
N VAL A 151 6.04 -16.35 -4.91
CA VAL A 151 6.41 -17.47 -5.78
C VAL A 151 7.92 -17.49 -5.98
N THR A 152 8.53 -16.35 -6.29
CA THR A 152 9.98 -16.24 -6.43
C THR A 152 10.71 -16.68 -5.16
N MET A 153 10.22 -16.27 -3.98
CA MET A 153 10.80 -16.69 -2.69
C MET A 153 10.76 -18.22 -2.53
N VAL A 154 9.59 -18.82 -2.78
CA VAL A 154 9.44 -20.29 -2.64
C VAL A 154 10.34 -21.02 -3.61
N VAL A 155 10.36 -20.62 -4.89
CA VAL A 155 11.22 -21.24 -5.91
C VAL A 155 12.70 -21.07 -5.55
N SER A 156 13.09 -19.90 -5.06
CA SER A 156 14.46 -19.62 -4.63
C SER A 156 14.90 -20.50 -3.47
N LEU A 157 14.02 -20.69 -2.47
CA LEU A 157 14.30 -21.62 -1.34
C LEU A 157 14.52 -23.05 -1.83
N ILE A 158 13.68 -23.52 -2.76
CA ILE A 158 13.80 -24.86 -3.35
C ILE A 158 15.13 -24.97 -4.12
N LEU A 159 15.45 -24.01 -4.98
CA LEU A 159 16.69 -24.01 -5.75
C LEU A 159 17.93 -23.99 -4.84
N MET A 160 17.94 -23.21 -3.78
CA MET A 160 19.04 -23.17 -2.82
C MET A 160 19.30 -24.50 -2.13
N LEU A 161 18.27 -25.32 -1.91
CA LEU A 161 18.43 -26.64 -1.29
C LEU A 161 18.82 -27.72 -2.30
N LEU A 162 18.38 -27.59 -3.58
CA LEU A 162 18.63 -28.57 -4.63
C LEU A 162 20.06 -28.54 -5.17
N PHE A 163 20.69 -27.35 -5.27
CA PHE A 163 22.04 -27.23 -5.83
C PHE A 163 23.12 -27.77 -4.89
N ASP A 164 23.24 -27.23 -3.70
CA ASP A 164 24.10 -27.77 -2.62
C ASP A 164 23.56 -27.33 -1.26
N TRP A 165 22.90 -28.23 -0.54
CA TRP A 165 22.30 -27.92 0.74
C TRP A 165 23.33 -27.40 1.77
N ARG A 166 24.62 -27.76 1.65
CA ARG A 166 25.71 -27.36 2.54
C ARG A 166 25.97 -25.85 2.48
N ILE A 167 25.79 -25.26 1.29
CA ILE A 167 25.85 -23.80 1.08
C ILE A 167 24.47 -23.17 1.29
N GLY A 168 23.43 -23.87 0.85
CA GLY A 168 22.05 -23.37 0.92
C GLY A 168 21.57 -23.12 2.33
N VAL A 169 21.81 -24.06 3.27
CA VAL A 169 21.35 -23.95 4.67
C VAL A 169 21.91 -22.72 5.38
N PRO A 170 23.23 -22.42 5.38
CA PRO A 170 23.77 -21.20 5.97
C PRO A 170 23.16 -19.90 5.40
N LEU A 171 22.91 -19.85 4.08
CA LEU A 171 22.25 -18.71 3.44
C LEU A 171 20.79 -18.59 3.84
N LEU A 172 20.07 -19.73 3.91
CA LEU A 172 18.68 -19.74 4.38
C LEU A 172 18.57 -19.27 5.83
N LEU A 173 19.51 -19.61 6.68
CA LEU A 173 19.59 -19.09 8.05
C LEU A 173 19.80 -17.59 8.05
N LEU A 174 20.71 -17.06 7.21
CA LEU A 174 20.93 -15.62 7.07
C LEU A 174 19.64 -14.89 6.63
N PHE A 175 18.99 -15.36 5.58
CA PHE A 175 17.75 -14.76 5.10
C PHE A 175 16.59 -14.93 6.09
N GLY A 176 16.55 -16.05 6.83
CA GLY A 176 15.63 -16.25 7.95
C GLY A 176 15.81 -15.22 9.05
N ILE A 177 17.06 -14.93 9.45
CA ILE A 177 17.38 -13.86 10.42
C ILE A 177 16.89 -12.51 9.86
N GLY A 178 17.16 -12.20 8.60
CA GLY A 178 16.64 -10.99 7.93
C GLY A 178 15.12 -10.89 8.01
N PHE A 179 14.41 -11.96 7.71
CA PHE A 179 12.94 -11.99 7.80
C PHE A 179 12.43 -11.77 9.24
N PHE A 180 13.07 -12.35 10.25
CA PHE A 180 12.72 -12.12 11.66
C PHE A 180 12.99 -10.68 12.09
N LEU A 181 14.12 -10.10 11.68
CA LEU A 181 14.42 -8.68 11.92
C LEU A 181 13.37 -7.77 11.30
N GLN A 182 12.97 -8.04 10.06
CA GLN A 182 11.89 -7.33 9.37
C GLN A 182 10.58 -7.37 10.15
N LYS A 183 10.18 -8.55 10.62
CA LYS A 183 8.94 -8.72 11.39
C LYS A 183 8.99 -7.96 12.72
N SER A 184 10.16 -7.88 13.35
CA SER A 184 10.38 -7.12 14.59
C SER A 184 10.21 -5.62 14.39
N LEU A 185 10.62 -5.08 13.23
CA LEU A 185 10.43 -3.66 12.87
C LEU A 185 8.96 -3.23 12.80
N MET A 186 8.07 -4.15 12.46
CA MET A 186 6.63 -3.93 12.32
C MET A 186 5.85 -4.22 13.61
N GLY A 187 6.51 -4.19 14.77
CA GLY A 187 5.88 -4.37 16.07
C GLY A 187 4.86 -3.28 16.42
N LYS A 188 4.03 -3.54 17.43
CA LYS A 188 2.94 -2.63 17.85
C LYS A 188 3.41 -1.19 18.14
N GLU A 189 4.60 -1.02 18.70
CA GLU A 189 5.17 0.31 19.00
C GLU A 189 5.56 1.06 17.72
N GLY A 190 6.19 0.39 16.75
CA GLY A 190 6.53 0.98 15.46
C GLY A 190 5.28 1.42 14.69
N MET A 191 4.22 0.63 14.72
CA MET A 191 2.92 0.99 14.13
C MET A 191 2.29 2.22 14.80
N LYS A 192 2.35 2.31 16.12
CA LYS A 192 1.84 3.48 16.87
C LYS A 192 2.63 4.76 16.54
N LEU A 193 3.94 4.67 16.48
CA LEU A 193 4.80 5.80 16.09
C LEU A 193 4.56 6.21 14.63
N MET A 194 4.36 5.25 13.72
CA MET A 194 3.98 5.52 12.33
C MET A 194 2.65 6.26 12.25
N GLN A 195 1.65 5.85 13.02
CA GLN A 195 0.35 6.52 13.07
C GLN A 195 0.50 7.97 13.56
N THR A 196 1.21 8.19 14.68
CA THR A 196 1.46 9.54 15.21
C THR A 196 2.22 10.43 14.21
N TYR A 197 3.18 9.85 13.46
CA TYR A 197 3.88 10.53 12.38
C TYR A 197 2.91 10.95 11.26
N GLN A 198 2.03 10.07 10.82
CA GLN A 198 1.02 10.36 9.79
C GLN A 198 0.03 11.44 10.26
N ASP A 199 -0.46 11.35 11.49
CA ASP A 199 -1.38 12.33 12.08
C ASP A 199 -0.72 13.73 12.14
N SER A 200 0.58 13.78 12.49
CA SER A 200 1.33 15.04 12.53
C SER A 200 1.58 15.64 11.14
N LEU A 201 1.77 14.78 10.11
CA LEU A 201 1.87 15.20 8.72
C LEU A 201 0.54 15.77 8.21
N GLU A 202 -0.59 15.14 8.55
CA GLU A 202 -1.92 15.60 8.20
C GLU A 202 -2.21 16.98 8.85
N THR A 203 -1.88 17.14 10.14
CA THR A 203 -2.00 18.40 10.86
C THR A 203 -1.14 19.49 10.20
N MET A 204 0.11 19.21 9.87
CA MET A 204 0.99 20.18 9.20
C MET A 204 0.43 20.60 7.83
N ASN A 205 -0.08 19.65 7.04
CA ASN A 205 -0.70 19.95 5.75
C ASN A 205 -1.97 20.79 5.90
N HIS A 206 -2.79 20.53 6.93
CA HIS A 206 -3.96 21.34 7.24
C HIS A 206 -3.59 22.79 7.57
N GLU A 207 -2.65 22.99 8.49
CA GLU A 207 -2.18 24.32 8.88
C GLU A 207 -1.51 25.06 7.71
N ALA A 208 -0.81 24.34 6.81
CA ALA A 208 -0.26 24.92 5.59
C ALA A 208 -1.34 25.48 4.66
N VAL A 209 -2.43 24.74 4.46
CA VAL A 209 -3.56 25.18 3.62
C VAL A 209 -4.26 26.38 4.26
N GLU A 210 -4.50 26.38 5.57
CA GLU A 210 -5.09 27.51 6.29
C GLU A 210 -4.19 28.76 6.23
N TYR A 211 -2.87 28.58 6.36
CA TYR A 211 -1.91 29.66 6.19
C TYR A 211 -1.98 30.28 4.79
N ILE A 212 -2.00 29.46 3.74
CA ILE A 212 -2.09 29.94 2.34
C ILE A 212 -3.43 30.66 2.10
N ARG A 213 -4.54 30.14 2.59
CA ARG A 213 -5.87 30.79 2.48
C ARG A 213 -5.92 32.13 3.21
N GLY A 214 -5.31 32.21 4.39
CA GLY A 214 -5.26 33.38 5.20
C GLY A 214 -4.28 34.48 4.73
N ILE A 215 -3.38 34.18 3.81
CA ILE A 215 -2.25 35.07 3.44
C ILE A 215 -2.71 36.39 2.85
N SER A 216 -3.82 36.44 2.13
CA SER A 216 -4.42 37.67 1.58
C SER A 216 -4.94 38.58 2.67
N VAL A 217 -5.62 38.02 3.67
CA VAL A 217 -6.14 38.73 4.83
C VAL A 217 -4.98 39.23 5.69
N LEU A 218 -3.96 38.41 5.93
CA LEU A 218 -2.76 38.78 6.68
C LEU A 218 -2.01 39.92 6.04
N LYS A 219 -1.92 39.98 4.71
CA LYS A 219 -1.28 41.07 3.97
C LYS A 219 -2.05 42.39 4.08
N VAL A 220 -3.39 42.37 4.10
CA VAL A 220 -4.24 43.53 4.19
C VAL A 220 -4.22 44.15 5.60
N PHE A 221 -4.26 43.32 6.63
CA PHE A 221 -4.37 43.75 8.03
C PHE A 221 -3.04 43.81 8.79
N GLY A 222 -1.93 43.47 8.16
CA GLY A 222 -0.59 43.48 8.77
C GLY A 222 -0.40 42.56 9.98
N GLN A 223 -1.37 41.67 10.25
CA GLN A 223 -1.34 40.75 11.38
C GLN A 223 -0.83 39.39 10.93
N THR A 224 0.43 39.10 11.24
CA THR A 224 1.11 37.90 10.78
C THR A 224 1.28 36.81 11.84
N VAL A 225 0.91 37.07 13.11
CA VAL A 225 1.51 36.28 14.21
C VAL A 225 0.85 34.95 14.47
N GLN A 226 -0.47 34.85 14.44
CA GLN A 226 -1.14 33.65 14.98
C GLN A 226 -1.20 32.45 14.01
N SER A 227 -1.46 32.68 12.73
CA SER A 227 -1.47 31.60 11.72
C SER A 227 -0.06 31.14 11.37
N ILE A 228 0.93 32.03 11.34
CA ILE A 228 2.35 31.67 11.18
C ILE A 228 2.83 30.86 12.39
N THR A 229 2.42 31.18 13.60
CA THR A 229 2.80 30.49 14.83
C THR A 229 2.24 29.06 14.80
N LYS A 230 0.96 28.87 14.49
CA LYS A 230 0.34 27.53 14.41
C LYS A 230 1.00 26.64 13.36
N PHE A 231 1.23 27.17 12.16
CA PHE A 231 1.92 26.42 11.11
C PHE A 231 3.36 26.06 11.50
N ASN A 232 4.11 26.99 12.12
CA ASN A 232 5.46 26.74 12.61
C ASN A 232 5.48 25.67 13.73
N GLU A 233 4.50 25.69 14.63
CA GLU A 233 4.34 24.64 15.66
C GLU A 233 4.01 23.28 15.04
N ALA A 234 3.14 23.24 14.04
CA ALA A 234 2.82 22.01 13.30
C ALA A 234 4.07 21.44 12.59
N ILE A 235 4.90 22.29 11.96
CA ILE A 235 6.19 21.88 11.37
C ILE A 235 7.13 21.29 12.44
N LYS A 236 7.27 21.95 13.59
CA LYS A 236 8.11 21.47 14.69
C LYS A 236 7.61 20.14 15.24
N SER A 237 6.31 19.99 15.40
CA SER A 237 5.66 18.74 15.83
C SER A 237 5.90 17.64 14.83
N TYR A 238 5.64 17.87 13.54
CA TYR A 238 5.95 16.93 12.47
C TYR A 238 7.42 16.48 12.48
N ARG A 239 8.36 17.44 12.55
CA ARG A 239 9.79 17.14 12.65
C ARG A 239 10.10 16.23 13.84
N LYS A 240 9.52 16.53 15.02
CA LYS A 240 9.73 15.73 16.24
C LYS A 240 9.28 14.28 16.05
N PHE A 241 8.07 14.08 15.52
CA PHE A 241 7.52 12.74 15.32
C PHE A 241 8.17 12.00 14.15
N ALA A 242 8.52 12.69 13.06
CA ALA A 242 9.29 12.13 11.95
C ALA A 242 10.66 11.62 12.42
N LEU A 243 11.38 12.41 13.21
CA LEU A 243 12.66 11.99 13.79
C LEU A 243 12.47 10.82 14.76
N ALA A 244 11.47 10.86 15.65
CA ALA A 244 11.22 9.78 16.60
C ALA A 244 10.92 8.46 15.88
N TYR A 245 10.07 8.48 14.84
CA TYR A 245 9.77 7.33 14.00
C TYR A 245 11.03 6.81 13.28
N THR A 246 11.78 7.69 12.61
CA THR A 246 13.01 7.33 11.89
C THR A 246 14.04 6.69 12.83
N MET A 247 14.23 7.29 14.01
CA MET A 247 15.20 6.77 15.00
C MET A 247 14.76 5.44 15.61
N SER A 248 13.45 5.22 15.79
CA SER A 248 12.94 3.93 16.27
C SER A 248 13.17 2.81 15.24
N CYS A 249 13.00 3.11 13.94
CA CYS A 249 13.23 2.16 12.87
C CYS A 249 14.70 1.95 12.51
N LYS A 250 15.59 2.94 12.81
CA LYS A 250 16.98 2.98 12.35
C LYS A 250 17.75 1.70 12.65
N LYS A 251 17.78 1.25 13.90
CA LYS A 251 18.57 0.07 14.31
C LYS A 251 18.12 -1.20 13.57
N GLY A 252 16.82 -1.44 13.55
CA GLY A 252 16.26 -2.61 12.90
C GLY A 252 16.42 -2.58 11.37
N MET A 253 16.22 -1.40 10.76
CA MET A 253 16.38 -1.21 9.32
C MET A 253 17.84 -1.39 8.87
N VAL A 254 18.77 -0.84 9.63
CA VAL A 254 20.20 -1.03 9.37
C VAL A 254 20.58 -2.51 9.55
N ALA A 255 20.14 -3.16 10.64
CA ALA A 255 20.40 -4.57 10.88
C ALA A 255 19.82 -5.45 9.76
N PHE A 256 18.57 -5.22 9.37
CA PHE A 256 17.92 -5.92 8.27
C PHE A 256 18.70 -5.75 6.95
N ASN A 257 18.97 -4.50 6.53
CA ASN A 257 19.71 -4.23 5.30
C ASN A 257 21.12 -4.79 5.33
N SER A 258 21.82 -4.72 6.46
CA SER A 258 23.16 -5.31 6.61
C SER A 258 23.09 -6.83 6.44
N VAL A 259 22.16 -7.51 7.10
CA VAL A 259 22.00 -8.96 7.03
C VAL A 259 21.69 -9.43 5.61
N ILE A 260 20.68 -8.88 4.96
CA ILE A 260 20.26 -9.35 3.63
C ILE A 260 21.26 -9.04 2.50
N ASN A 261 22.03 -7.95 2.64
CA ASN A 261 23.07 -7.59 1.66
C ASN A 261 24.44 -8.19 1.99
N SER A 262 24.55 -8.92 3.10
CA SER A 262 25.81 -9.54 3.55
C SER A 262 25.90 -11.02 3.18
N SER A 263 25.21 -11.48 2.12
CA SER A 263 25.25 -12.88 1.67
C SER A 263 26.67 -13.38 1.46
N PHE A 264 27.58 -12.54 0.94
CA PHE A 264 29.00 -12.88 0.76
C PHE A 264 29.76 -13.12 2.07
N LEU A 265 29.38 -12.49 3.19
CA LEU A 265 29.97 -12.75 4.50
C LEU A 265 29.71 -14.18 5.01
N VAL A 266 28.66 -14.81 4.51
CA VAL A 266 28.34 -16.22 4.80
C VAL A 266 28.87 -17.11 3.70
N LEU A 267 28.72 -16.74 2.43
CA LEU A 267 29.13 -17.54 1.28
C LEU A 267 30.63 -17.80 1.27
N VAL A 268 31.48 -16.79 1.46
CA VAL A 268 32.93 -16.92 1.36
C VAL A 268 33.51 -17.86 2.44
N PRO A 269 33.23 -17.65 3.76
CA PRO A 269 33.71 -18.57 4.79
C PRO A 269 33.17 -20.00 4.62
N THR A 270 31.89 -20.15 4.24
CA THR A 270 31.29 -21.46 4.00
C THR A 270 32.00 -22.17 2.86
N ALA A 271 32.27 -21.45 1.76
CA ALA A 271 33.02 -22.00 0.62
C ALA A 271 34.43 -22.41 0.98
N LEU A 272 35.15 -21.63 1.78
CA LEU A 272 36.49 -21.97 2.22
C LEU A 272 36.48 -23.26 3.09
N ILE A 273 35.58 -23.34 4.06
CA ILE A 273 35.47 -24.50 4.96
C ILE A 273 35.10 -25.76 4.18
N ILE A 274 34.10 -25.70 3.31
CA ILE A 274 33.62 -26.86 2.55
C ILE A 274 34.66 -27.23 1.45
N GLY A 275 35.25 -26.23 0.78
CA GLY A 275 36.23 -26.45 -0.27
C GLY A 275 37.48 -27.17 0.24
N LEU A 276 37.94 -26.90 1.48
CA LEU A 276 39.07 -27.60 2.11
C LEU A 276 38.81 -29.09 2.35
N VAL A 277 37.55 -29.49 2.51
CA VAL A 277 37.15 -30.87 2.84
C VAL A 277 36.55 -31.58 1.62
N SER A 278 36.25 -30.85 0.55
CA SER A 278 35.62 -31.41 -0.65
C SER A 278 36.59 -32.25 -1.49
N SER A 279 36.22 -33.47 -1.83
CA SER A 279 36.97 -34.31 -2.75
C SER A 279 36.76 -33.92 -4.23
N ASP A 280 35.62 -33.27 -4.54
CA ASP A 280 35.29 -32.73 -5.86
C ASP A 280 35.28 -31.19 -5.80
N LEU A 281 36.46 -30.58 -5.99
CA LEU A 281 36.60 -29.12 -5.96
C LEU A 281 35.92 -28.44 -7.16
N VAL A 282 35.89 -29.11 -8.32
CA VAL A 282 35.30 -28.55 -9.55
C VAL A 282 33.78 -28.46 -9.42
N GLY A 283 33.11 -29.56 -9.07
CA GLY A 283 31.68 -29.59 -8.85
C GLY A 283 31.25 -28.64 -7.72
N PHE A 284 32.06 -28.57 -6.64
CA PHE A 284 31.84 -27.61 -5.57
C PHE A 284 31.93 -26.15 -6.05
N THR A 285 32.96 -25.79 -6.84
CA THR A 285 33.13 -24.45 -7.39
C THR A 285 31.96 -24.07 -8.29
N GLN A 286 31.46 -25.01 -9.10
CA GLN A 286 30.28 -24.81 -9.94
C GLN A 286 29.04 -24.52 -9.06
N SER A 287 28.83 -25.31 -8.01
CA SER A 287 27.72 -25.06 -7.07
C SER A 287 27.85 -23.73 -6.36
N PHE A 288 29.04 -23.37 -5.90
CA PHE A 288 29.31 -22.08 -5.27
C PHE A 288 29.01 -20.90 -6.20
N LEU A 289 29.38 -21.00 -7.47
CA LEU A 289 29.08 -19.98 -8.48
C LEU A 289 27.57 -19.72 -8.64
N PHE A 290 26.75 -20.77 -8.56
CA PHE A 290 25.30 -20.58 -8.53
C PHE A 290 24.85 -19.65 -7.40
N TYR A 291 25.36 -19.85 -6.18
CA TYR A 291 24.98 -19.00 -5.05
C TYR A 291 25.50 -17.57 -5.16
N VAL A 292 26.67 -17.37 -5.76
CA VAL A 292 27.21 -16.03 -6.03
C VAL A 292 26.28 -15.25 -6.98
N ILE A 293 25.80 -15.91 -8.04
CA ILE A 293 24.90 -15.29 -9.03
C ILE A 293 23.49 -15.10 -8.45
N PHE A 294 23.02 -16.03 -7.63
CA PHE A 294 21.62 -16.10 -7.23
C PHE A 294 21.30 -15.37 -5.92
N SER A 295 22.26 -15.28 -4.98
CA SER A 295 22.00 -14.65 -3.66
C SER A 295 21.57 -13.18 -3.72
N PRO A 296 22.05 -12.31 -4.64
CA PRO A 296 21.56 -10.94 -4.75
C PRO A 296 20.08 -10.86 -5.13
N ALA A 297 19.59 -11.78 -5.97
CA ALA A 297 18.18 -11.84 -6.35
C ALA A 297 17.28 -12.08 -5.13
N CYS A 298 17.72 -12.93 -4.20
CA CYS A 298 17.01 -13.18 -2.93
C CYS A 298 16.94 -11.93 -2.03
N ALA A 299 18.01 -11.15 -1.97
CA ALA A 299 18.04 -9.91 -1.21
C ALA A 299 17.04 -8.88 -1.76
N VAL A 300 16.97 -8.72 -3.07
CA VAL A 300 15.99 -7.85 -3.75
C VAL A 300 14.55 -8.28 -3.41
N MET A 301 14.26 -9.57 -3.42
CA MET A 301 12.93 -10.10 -3.10
C MET A 301 12.53 -9.84 -1.65
N LEU A 302 13.42 -10.03 -0.69
CA LEU A 302 13.14 -9.75 0.71
C LEU A 302 12.83 -8.27 0.93
N ASN A 303 13.56 -7.37 0.25
CA ASN A 303 13.23 -5.95 0.25
C ASN A 303 11.84 -5.68 -0.35
N LYS A 304 11.50 -6.32 -1.46
CA LYS A 304 10.18 -6.17 -2.09
C LYS A 304 9.05 -6.57 -1.13
N ILE A 305 9.19 -7.69 -0.43
CA ILE A 305 8.22 -8.15 0.58
C ILE A 305 8.10 -7.16 1.75
N LEU A 306 9.21 -6.52 2.17
CA LEU A 306 9.18 -5.47 3.20
C LEU A 306 8.26 -4.31 2.79
N TYR A 307 8.46 -3.75 1.60
CA TYR A 307 7.65 -2.62 1.11
C TYR A 307 6.19 -3.01 0.90
N MET A 308 5.91 -4.25 0.45
CA MET A 308 4.54 -4.75 0.27
C MET A 308 3.70 -4.69 1.54
N THR A 309 4.30 -4.90 2.71
CA THR A 309 3.58 -4.82 3.98
C THR A 309 3.11 -3.39 4.26
N SER A 310 3.94 -2.39 3.94
CA SER A 310 3.57 -0.98 4.08
C SER A 310 2.42 -0.59 3.14
N TYR A 311 2.47 -1.03 1.89
CA TYR A 311 1.40 -0.78 0.91
C TYR A 311 0.08 -1.45 1.31
N LYS A 312 0.14 -2.67 1.85
CA LYS A 312 -1.03 -3.33 2.39
C LYS A 312 -1.67 -2.53 3.53
N MET A 313 -0.88 -2.04 4.47
CA MET A 313 -1.37 -1.20 5.58
C MET A 313 -2.01 0.09 5.06
N GLN A 314 -1.40 0.72 4.06
CA GLN A 314 -1.93 1.93 3.43
C GLN A 314 -3.28 1.67 2.74
N ALA A 315 -3.42 0.57 2.01
CA ALA A 315 -4.68 0.18 1.38
C ALA A 315 -5.77 -0.16 2.40
N GLU A 316 -5.42 -0.80 3.53
CA GLU A 316 -6.35 -1.08 4.64
C GLU A 316 -6.84 0.22 5.30
N GLU A 317 -5.95 1.19 5.52
CA GLU A 317 -6.29 2.49 6.07
C GLU A 317 -7.17 3.30 5.10
N SER A 318 -6.84 3.28 3.80
CA SER A 318 -7.66 3.93 2.77
C SER A 318 -9.07 3.35 2.72
N MET A 319 -9.21 2.03 2.80
CA MET A 319 -10.52 1.37 2.85
C MET A 319 -11.28 1.75 4.13
N ARG A 320 -10.60 1.82 5.29
CA ARG A 320 -11.19 2.25 6.57
C ARG A 320 -11.76 3.67 6.47
N ARG A 321 -11.05 4.60 5.82
CA ARG A 321 -11.53 5.98 5.62
C ARG A 321 -12.77 6.05 4.73
N ILE A 322 -12.82 5.24 3.67
CA ILE A 322 -14.03 5.13 2.83
C ILE A 322 -15.18 4.47 3.62
N ASP A 323 -14.89 3.44 4.41
CA ASP A 323 -15.90 2.77 5.25
C ASP A 323 -16.49 3.69 6.31
N MET A 324 -15.77 4.71 6.80
CA MET A 324 -16.38 5.73 7.69
C MET A 324 -17.52 6.49 7.00
N ILE A 325 -17.39 6.77 5.71
CA ILE A 325 -18.46 7.37 4.93
C ILE A 325 -19.59 6.36 4.70
N LEU A 326 -19.26 5.14 4.27
CA LEU A 326 -20.23 4.10 3.92
C LEU A 326 -21.04 3.58 5.11
N ASN A 327 -20.52 3.70 6.35
CA ASN A 327 -21.18 3.25 7.58
C ASN A 327 -21.86 4.40 8.35
N ALA A 328 -21.78 5.64 7.85
CA ALA A 328 -22.53 6.75 8.44
C ALA A 328 -24.04 6.49 8.28
N GLU A 329 -24.82 6.87 9.28
CA GLU A 329 -26.27 6.62 9.29
C GLU A 329 -26.96 7.50 8.23
N PRO A 330 -27.66 6.92 7.25
CA PRO A 330 -28.39 7.67 6.26
C PRO A 330 -29.64 8.29 6.88
N GLN A 331 -30.19 9.30 6.21
CA GLN A 331 -31.48 9.86 6.59
C GLN A 331 -32.57 8.78 6.50
N GLU A 332 -33.39 8.67 7.53
CA GLU A 332 -34.53 7.76 7.53
C GLU A 332 -35.50 8.14 6.41
N GLU A 333 -35.76 7.20 5.52
CA GLU A 333 -36.77 7.35 4.48
C GLU A 333 -38.12 6.87 5.03
N THR A 334 -39.17 7.69 4.87
CA THR A 334 -40.51 7.26 5.28
C THR A 334 -41.03 6.15 4.34
N ALA A 335 -41.59 5.09 4.93
CA ALA A 335 -42.15 3.97 4.18
C ALA A 335 -43.37 4.37 3.33
N GLN A 336 -44.03 5.48 3.65
CA GLN A 336 -45.22 5.99 2.94
C GLN A 336 -45.07 7.49 2.68
N PRO A 337 -44.36 7.89 1.60
CA PRO A 337 -44.23 9.29 1.26
C PRO A 337 -45.61 9.88 0.88
N LYS A 338 -45.98 10.97 1.56
CA LYS A 338 -47.21 11.72 1.27
C LYS A 338 -46.86 12.88 0.29
N ARG A 339 -47.65 13.10 -0.72
CA ARG A 339 -47.59 14.33 -1.50
C ARG A 339 -48.34 15.44 -0.75
N PRO A 340 -47.75 16.63 -0.59
CA PRO A 340 -48.46 17.74 0.04
C PRO A 340 -49.71 18.14 -0.79
N ALA A 341 -50.79 18.36 -0.09
CA ALA A 341 -52.04 18.85 -0.70
C ALA A 341 -51.98 20.38 -0.96
N SER A 342 -51.21 21.11 -0.17
CA SER A 342 -50.90 22.53 -0.29
C SER A 342 -49.40 22.73 -0.18
N TYR A 343 -48.92 23.85 -0.74
CA TYR A 343 -47.51 24.28 -0.65
C TYR A 343 -47.25 25.28 0.50
N ASP A 344 -48.23 25.47 1.39
CA ASP A 344 -48.04 26.24 2.62
C ASP A 344 -47.12 25.49 3.56
N ILE A 345 -46.19 26.22 4.23
CA ILE A 345 -45.28 25.66 5.23
C ILE A 345 -45.67 26.22 6.59
N SER A 346 -46.14 25.37 7.50
CA SER A 346 -46.53 25.73 8.87
C SER A 346 -45.50 25.18 9.86
N PHE A 347 -44.99 26.04 10.73
CA PHE A 347 -44.18 25.69 11.90
C PHE A 347 -45.07 25.83 13.13
N GLU A 348 -45.13 24.83 13.97
CA GLU A 348 -45.95 24.81 15.18
C GLU A 348 -45.10 24.39 16.38
N GLY A 349 -44.71 25.37 17.20
CA GLY A 349 -43.92 25.13 18.42
C GLY A 349 -42.55 24.48 18.16
N VAL A 350 -41.93 24.72 17.01
CA VAL A 350 -40.71 24.04 16.60
C VAL A 350 -39.53 24.50 17.45
N THR A 351 -38.86 23.53 18.07
CA THR A 351 -37.58 23.72 18.76
C THR A 351 -36.51 22.89 18.04
N PHE A 352 -35.37 23.52 17.73
CA PHE A 352 -34.26 22.86 17.09
C PHE A 352 -32.93 23.17 17.76
N THR A 353 -32.13 22.11 18.04
CA THR A 353 -30.80 22.21 18.63
C THR A 353 -29.81 21.51 17.70
N TYR A 354 -28.72 22.17 17.35
CA TYR A 354 -27.62 21.54 16.60
C TYR A 354 -26.92 20.47 17.44
N GLU A 355 -26.45 19.41 16.82
CA GLU A 355 -25.75 18.34 17.50
C GLU A 355 -24.49 18.89 18.21
N GLY A 356 -24.39 18.65 19.54
CA GLY A 356 -23.29 19.15 20.37
C GLY A 356 -23.48 20.58 20.90
N ALA A 357 -24.58 21.27 20.57
CA ALA A 357 -24.90 22.57 21.16
C ALA A 357 -25.65 22.41 22.50
N GLU A 358 -25.29 23.23 23.50
CA GLU A 358 -25.96 23.23 24.83
C GLU A 358 -27.31 23.96 24.83
N GLN A 359 -27.54 24.83 23.87
CA GLN A 359 -28.76 25.64 23.78
C GLN A 359 -29.42 25.44 22.42
N PRO A 360 -30.78 25.51 22.37
CA PRO A 360 -31.52 25.43 21.13
C PRO A 360 -31.24 26.68 20.25
N ALA A 361 -30.96 26.45 18.97
CA ALA A 361 -30.83 27.51 17.97
C ALA A 361 -32.19 28.16 17.64
N VAL A 362 -33.25 27.39 17.75
CA VAL A 362 -34.64 27.86 17.61
C VAL A 362 -35.46 27.23 18.75
N SER A 363 -36.29 28.01 19.43
CA SER A 363 -37.14 27.58 20.55
C SER A 363 -38.58 28.01 20.35
N HIS A 364 -39.51 27.05 20.33
CA HIS A 364 -40.95 27.24 20.25
C HIS A 364 -41.42 28.16 19.12
N LEU A 365 -40.77 28.09 17.95
CA LEU A 365 -41.09 28.90 16.80
C LEU A 365 -42.39 28.42 16.13
N SER A 366 -43.32 29.37 15.95
CA SER A 366 -44.59 29.13 15.23
C SER A 366 -44.84 30.23 14.20
N PHE A 367 -45.00 29.86 12.94
CA PHE A 367 -45.37 30.75 11.84
C PHE A 367 -45.90 29.95 10.64
N CYS A 368 -46.54 30.65 9.72
CA CYS A 368 -47.01 30.04 8.46
C CYS A 368 -46.49 30.85 7.29
N ALA A 369 -45.77 30.20 6.37
CA ALA A 369 -45.36 30.77 5.09
C ALA A 369 -46.35 30.27 4.01
N LYS A 370 -47.12 31.20 3.44
CA LYS A 370 -48.16 30.88 2.43
C LYS A 370 -47.53 30.58 1.08
N ALA A 371 -48.11 29.62 0.34
CA ALA A 371 -47.71 29.30 -1.01
C ALA A 371 -47.77 30.55 -1.90
N GLY A 372 -46.79 30.70 -2.80
CA GLY A 372 -46.70 31.84 -3.73
C GLY A 372 -46.27 33.14 -3.11
N THR A 373 -45.93 33.17 -1.81
CA THR A 373 -45.39 34.37 -1.13
C THR A 373 -43.89 34.21 -0.79
N THR A 374 -43.23 35.31 -0.59
CA THR A 374 -41.84 35.37 -0.05
C THR A 374 -41.88 35.71 1.41
N THR A 375 -41.35 34.82 2.26
CA THR A 375 -41.23 35.04 3.70
C THR A 375 -39.77 35.25 4.07
N ALA A 376 -39.43 36.40 4.67
CA ALA A 376 -38.07 36.69 5.16
C ALA A 376 -37.97 36.30 6.64
N LEU A 377 -36.99 35.45 6.97
CA LEU A 377 -36.60 35.18 8.35
C LEU A 377 -35.44 36.08 8.73
N VAL A 378 -35.66 36.92 9.73
CA VAL A 378 -34.66 37.89 10.24
C VAL A 378 -34.39 37.66 11.71
N GLY A 379 -33.14 37.86 12.12
CA GLY A 379 -32.72 37.68 13.51
C GLY A 379 -31.29 38.17 13.74
N HIS A 380 -30.84 38.14 14.99
CA HIS A 380 -29.44 38.36 15.31
C HIS A 380 -28.59 37.21 14.80
N SER A 381 -27.45 37.51 14.17
CA SER A 381 -26.45 36.49 13.79
C SER A 381 -25.48 36.22 14.93
#